data_e2458fff5ea1314fae690348e2cac67e
#
_entry.id   e2458fff5ea1314fae690348e2cac67e
#
_cell.length_a   1.000
_cell.length_b   1.000
_cell.length_c   1.000
_cell.angle_alpha   90.00
_cell.angle_beta   90.00
_cell.angle_gamma   90.00
#
_symmetry.space_group_name_H-M   'P 1'
#
loop_
_entity.id
_entity.type
_entity.pdbx_description
1 polymer ?
#
loop_
_entity_poly.entity_id
_entity_poly.type
_entity_poly.pdbx_seq_one_letter_code
_entity_poly.pdbx_strand_id
1 'polypeptide(L)'
;MNLKISFLKSKYILAIVSLTTFLSANETNHIETIYLGSGCFWGAEKGYESLNGVIDAESGYANGYGVKPNYRSIIQFKNKYNENNFAEVVKVTFNSNAISLEDILKHFFETHDPTQLNRQGNDIGTQYR
;
A
#
# COMPACT_ATOMS: atom_id res chain seq x y z
N MET A 1 5.64 -41.28 -62.57
CA MET A 1 4.63 -40.31 -62.19
C MET A 1 4.53 -40.34 -60.68
N ASN A 2 5.30 -39.49 -60.00
CA ASN A 2 5.26 -39.53 -58.54
C ASN A 2 6.06 -38.42 -57.89
N LEU A 3 5.53 -37.90 -56.88
CA LEU A 3 6.17 -37.32 -55.70
C LEU A 3 6.85 -35.97 -55.88
N LYS A 4 6.07 -34.90 -55.80
CA LYS A 4 6.61 -33.59 -55.42
C LYS A 4 5.53 -32.76 -54.68
N ILE A 5 4.98 -33.29 -53.60
CA ILE A 5 4.17 -32.46 -52.67
C ILE A 5 4.47 -32.95 -51.26
N SER A 6 5.58 -32.58 -50.67
CA SER A 6 5.84 -32.92 -49.27
C SER A 6 6.79 -31.98 -48.53
N PHE A 7 7.25 -30.88 -49.08
CA PHE A 7 8.23 -30.05 -48.35
C PHE A 7 7.79 -28.60 -48.08
N LEU A 8 6.55 -28.24 -48.40
CA LEU A 8 6.12 -26.85 -48.22
C LEU A 8 5.35 -26.61 -46.92
N LYS A 9 4.99 -27.65 -46.16
CA LYS A 9 4.23 -27.50 -44.90
C LYS A 9 5.08 -27.32 -43.63
N SER A 10 6.38 -27.62 -43.70
CA SER A 10 7.23 -27.59 -42.51
C SER A 10 7.83 -26.21 -42.22
N LYS A 11 7.94 -25.32 -43.20
CA LYS A 11 8.58 -24.00 -42.97
C LYS A 11 7.66 -22.94 -42.36
N TYR A 12 6.34 -23.10 -42.47
CA TYR A 12 5.41 -22.11 -41.91
C TYR A 12 4.99 -22.40 -40.49
N ILE A 13 5.13 -23.64 -39.99
CA ILE A 13 4.80 -24.02 -38.64
C ILE A 13 5.89 -23.54 -37.63
N LEU A 14 7.17 -23.50 -38.03
CA LEU A 14 8.24 -23.01 -37.18
C LEU A 14 8.22 -21.49 -36.99
N ALA A 15 7.66 -20.72 -37.93
CA ALA A 15 7.58 -19.26 -37.82
C ALA A 15 6.48 -18.78 -36.88
N ILE A 16 5.42 -19.58 -36.66
CA ILE A 16 4.30 -19.22 -35.79
C ILE A 16 4.63 -19.52 -34.31
N VAL A 17 5.44 -20.54 -34.04
CA VAL A 17 5.82 -20.92 -32.68
C VAL A 17 6.84 -19.93 -32.07
N SER A 18 7.65 -19.25 -32.88
CA SER A 18 8.64 -18.26 -32.40
C SER A 18 8.04 -16.89 -32.09
N LEU A 19 6.82 -16.58 -32.55
CA LEU A 19 6.19 -15.29 -32.33
C LEU A 19 5.32 -15.26 -31.06
N THR A 20 4.96 -16.43 -30.51
CA THR A 20 4.13 -16.50 -29.27
C THR A 20 4.95 -16.47 -27.99
N THR A 21 6.27 -16.55 -28.03
CA THR A 21 7.13 -16.50 -26.85
C THR A 21 7.64 -15.11 -26.50
N PHE A 22 7.30 -14.06 -27.28
CA PHE A 22 7.74 -12.69 -27.02
C PHE A 22 6.68 -11.79 -26.37
N LEU A 23 5.50 -12.31 -26.02
CA LEU A 23 4.48 -11.56 -25.28
C LEU A 23 4.38 -11.99 -23.82
N SER A 24 5.47 -12.46 -23.20
CA SER A 24 5.59 -12.37 -21.77
C SER A 24 6.10 -10.98 -21.44
N ALA A 25 5.21 -9.99 -21.56
CA ALA A 25 5.47 -8.68 -21.04
C ALA A 25 5.83 -8.85 -19.56
N ASN A 26 6.99 -8.35 -19.13
CA ASN A 26 7.30 -8.11 -17.74
C ASN A 26 6.11 -7.33 -17.15
N GLU A 27 5.21 -8.01 -16.46
CA GLU A 27 4.40 -7.35 -15.47
C GLU A 27 5.38 -6.90 -14.38
N THR A 28 5.90 -5.69 -14.54
CA THR A 28 6.59 -5.02 -13.46
C THR A 28 5.57 -4.91 -12.34
N ASN A 29 5.84 -5.60 -11.24
CA ASN A 29 5.01 -5.51 -10.04
C ASN A 29 5.07 -4.05 -9.55
N HIS A 30 4.05 -3.27 -9.87
CA HIS A 30 3.89 -1.89 -9.44
C HIS A 30 3.28 -1.85 -8.02
N ILE A 31 3.88 -2.60 -7.11
CA ILE A 31 3.48 -2.61 -5.71
C ILE A 31 4.29 -1.55 -4.97
N GLU A 32 3.59 -0.60 -4.40
CA GLU A 32 4.15 0.50 -3.63
C GLU A 32 3.64 0.46 -2.19
N THR A 33 4.35 1.15 -1.30
CA THR A 33 4.01 1.22 0.12
C THR A 33 4.17 2.66 0.63
N ILE A 34 3.17 3.14 1.38
CA ILE A 34 3.22 4.41 2.09
C ILE A 34 2.80 4.22 3.54
N TYR A 35 3.31 5.05 4.45
CA TYR A 35 2.95 5.07 5.86
C TYR A 35 2.23 6.38 6.16
N LEU A 36 1.01 6.31 6.70
CA LEU A 36 0.14 7.45 6.93
C LEU A 36 -0.30 7.52 8.39
N GLY A 37 -0.05 8.68 9.04
CA GLY A 37 -0.54 8.99 10.38
C GLY A 37 -1.81 9.83 10.27
N SER A 38 -2.96 9.25 10.53
CA SER A 38 -4.27 9.90 10.41
C SER A 38 -5.08 9.85 11.71
N GLY A 39 -4.39 9.93 12.83
CA GLY A 39 -4.99 9.80 14.16
C GLY A 39 -5.17 8.35 14.57
N CYS A 40 -6.34 7.98 15.11
CA CYS A 40 -6.61 6.61 15.52
C CYS A 40 -6.58 5.64 14.33
N PHE A 41 -5.65 4.68 14.36
CA PHE A 41 -5.38 3.79 13.23
C PHE A 41 -6.49 2.75 12.95
N TRP A 42 -7.36 2.43 13.93
CA TRP A 42 -8.41 1.41 13.75
C TRP A 42 -9.42 1.75 12.66
N GLY A 43 -9.86 3.02 12.64
CA GLY A 43 -10.75 3.50 11.59
C GLY A 43 -10.03 3.71 10.25
N ALA A 44 -8.79 4.21 10.31
CA ALA A 44 -7.98 4.49 9.15
C ALA A 44 -7.63 3.22 8.37
N GLU A 45 -7.18 2.14 9.04
CA GLU A 45 -6.88 0.85 8.43
C GLU A 45 -8.05 0.34 7.59
N LYS A 46 -9.24 0.27 8.19
CA LYS A 46 -10.45 -0.16 7.50
C LYS A 46 -10.82 0.73 6.31
N GLY A 47 -10.57 2.03 6.42
CA GLY A 47 -10.78 2.99 5.33
C GLY A 47 -9.91 2.66 4.12
N TYR A 48 -8.60 2.45 4.33
CA TYR A 48 -7.67 2.11 3.25
C TYR A 48 -7.95 0.72 2.66
N GLU A 49 -8.27 -0.29 3.47
CA GLU A 49 -8.65 -1.63 2.97
C GLU A 49 -9.85 -1.59 2.01
N SER A 50 -10.73 -0.61 2.15
CA SER A 50 -11.91 -0.46 1.29
C SER A 50 -11.60 0.12 -0.10
N LEU A 51 -10.39 0.66 -0.34
CA LEU A 51 -10.02 1.26 -1.60
C LEU A 51 -9.64 0.19 -2.63
N ASN A 52 -10.27 0.24 -3.79
CA ASN A 52 -9.92 -0.66 -4.88
C ASN A 52 -8.50 -0.37 -5.39
N GLY A 53 -7.63 -1.37 -5.34
CA GLY A 53 -6.21 -1.24 -5.68
C GLY A 53 -5.28 -1.25 -4.47
N VAL A 54 -5.80 -1.06 -3.24
CA VAL A 54 -5.08 -1.37 -2.02
C VAL A 54 -5.03 -2.89 -1.85
N ILE A 55 -3.83 -3.40 -1.59
CA ILE A 55 -3.55 -4.84 -1.43
C ILE A 55 -3.64 -5.21 0.05
N ASP A 56 -3.12 -4.33 0.92
CA ASP A 56 -3.05 -4.55 2.35
C ASP A 56 -2.94 -3.21 3.09
N ALA A 57 -3.56 -3.13 4.26
CA ALA A 57 -3.40 -2.02 5.19
C ALA A 57 -3.14 -2.58 6.60
N GLU A 58 -2.06 -2.13 7.25
CA GLU A 58 -1.59 -2.67 8.51
C GLU A 58 -1.36 -1.55 9.52
N SER A 59 -2.06 -1.60 10.65
CA SER A 59 -1.87 -0.67 11.77
C SER A 59 -0.56 -0.90 12.50
N GLY A 60 0.13 0.16 12.84
CA GLY A 60 1.42 0.09 13.52
C GLY A 60 1.83 1.39 14.21
N TYR A 61 3.06 1.43 14.66
CA TYR A 61 3.63 2.55 15.36
C TYR A 61 4.93 3.00 14.70
N ALA A 62 5.09 4.31 14.51
CA ALA A 62 6.29 4.90 13.90
C ALA A 62 6.73 6.20 14.58
N ASN A 63 7.92 6.68 14.21
CA ASN A 63 8.44 8.00 14.60
C ASN A 63 8.48 8.25 16.12
N GLY A 64 8.81 7.25 16.92
CA GLY A 64 9.01 7.38 18.35
C GLY A 64 10.38 6.90 18.80
N TYR A 65 10.69 7.15 20.06
CA TYR A 65 11.95 6.77 20.68
C TYR A 65 11.73 5.77 21.82
N GLY A 66 12.65 4.79 21.96
CA GLY A 66 12.69 3.88 23.10
C GLY A 66 12.50 2.42 22.72
N VAL A 67 11.95 1.64 23.67
CA VAL A 67 11.70 0.20 23.50
C VAL A 67 10.59 -0.05 22.47
N LYS A 68 10.59 -1.24 21.88
CA LYS A 68 9.54 -1.67 20.95
C LYS A 68 8.15 -1.26 21.46
N PRO A 69 7.39 -0.47 20.71
CA PRO A 69 6.12 0.06 21.15
C PRO A 69 5.07 -1.06 21.30
N ASN A 70 4.16 -0.85 22.24
CA ASN A 70 2.92 -1.61 22.34
C ASN A 70 1.82 -0.67 22.82
N TYR A 71 0.57 -1.04 22.60
CA TYR A 71 -0.58 -0.20 22.91
C TYR A 71 -0.56 0.34 24.36
N ARG A 72 -0.29 -0.52 25.35
CA ARG A 72 -0.25 -0.13 26.76
C ARG A 72 0.82 0.91 27.07
N SER A 73 1.98 0.83 26.44
CA SER A 73 3.06 1.80 26.65
C SER A 73 2.75 3.13 26.00
N ILE A 74 2.13 3.14 24.82
CA ILE A 74 1.82 4.33 24.03
C ILE A 74 0.77 5.20 24.73
N ILE A 75 -0.32 4.59 25.26
CA ILE A 75 -1.44 5.30 25.88
C ILE A 75 -1.20 5.76 27.32
N GLN A 76 -0.04 5.46 27.92
CA GLN A 76 0.23 5.89 29.28
C GLN A 76 0.15 7.41 29.40
N PHE A 77 -0.45 7.90 30.48
CA PHE A 77 -0.63 9.34 30.73
C PHE A 77 0.66 10.16 30.60
N LYS A 78 1.81 9.61 31.04
CA LYS A 78 3.13 10.24 30.91
C LYS A 78 3.56 10.45 29.47
N ASN A 79 3.02 9.67 28.52
CA ASN A 79 3.34 9.72 27.09
C ASN A 79 2.36 10.59 26.30
N LYS A 80 1.22 10.95 26.88
CA LYS A 80 0.16 11.72 26.21
C LYS A 80 0.64 13.03 25.57
N TYR A 81 1.62 13.68 26.20
CA TYR A 81 2.20 14.95 25.73
C TYR A 81 3.69 14.82 25.42
N ASN A 82 4.21 13.60 25.34
CA ASN A 82 5.61 13.34 25.03
C ASN A 82 5.82 13.34 23.49
N GLU A 83 6.53 14.32 22.98
CA GLU A 83 6.83 14.45 21.55
C GLU A 83 7.65 13.28 21.00
N ASN A 84 8.37 12.56 21.86
CA ASN A 84 9.11 11.35 21.48
C ASN A 84 8.27 10.08 21.53
N ASN A 85 6.97 10.17 21.84
CA ASN A 85 6.06 9.04 21.77
C ASN A 85 5.91 8.56 20.33
N PHE A 86 5.63 7.28 20.15
CA PHE A 86 5.33 6.74 18.82
C PHE A 86 3.97 7.26 18.33
N ALA A 87 3.88 7.56 17.04
CA ALA A 87 2.63 7.85 16.37
C ALA A 87 1.95 6.56 15.92
N GLU A 88 0.62 6.56 15.95
CA GLU A 88 -0.20 5.56 15.28
C GLU A 88 -0.15 5.82 13.78
N VAL A 89 0.15 4.79 13.00
CA VAL A 89 0.24 4.87 11.53
C VAL A 89 -0.41 3.65 10.90
N VAL A 90 -0.86 3.82 9.66
CA VAL A 90 -1.24 2.71 8.79
C VAL A 90 -0.21 2.59 7.68
N LYS A 91 0.34 1.40 7.51
CA LYS A 91 1.13 1.00 6.34
C LYS A 91 0.17 0.57 5.25
N VAL A 92 0.12 1.28 4.16
CA VAL A 92 -0.74 0.99 3.01
C VAL A 92 0.13 0.44 1.88
N THR A 93 -0.14 -0.79 1.46
CA THR A 93 0.48 -1.45 0.32
C THR A 93 -0.52 -1.50 -0.83
N PHE A 94 -0.16 -0.98 -1.99
CA PHE A 94 -1.10 -0.82 -3.10
C PHE A 94 -0.46 -1.12 -4.45
N ASN A 95 -1.29 -1.43 -5.44
CA ASN A 95 -0.88 -1.58 -6.84
C ASN A 95 -1.06 -0.25 -7.57
N SER A 96 0.04 0.43 -7.89
CA SER A 96 0.01 1.74 -8.55
C SER A 96 -0.53 1.73 -9.99
N ASN A 97 -0.76 0.56 -10.58
CA ASN A 97 -1.53 0.44 -11.82
C ASN A 97 -3.05 0.47 -11.60
N ALA A 98 -3.53 0.20 -10.38
CA ALA A 98 -4.95 0.13 -10.06
C ALA A 98 -5.46 1.36 -9.27
N ILE A 99 -4.61 1.93 -8.42
CA ILE A 99 -4.91 3.14 -7.64
C ILE A 99 -3.65 4.02 -7.60
N SER A 100 -3.80 5.32 -7.81
CA SER A 100 -2.69 6.25 -7.74
C SER A 100 -2.34 6.64 -6.29
N LEU A 101 -1.10 7.06 -6.06
CA LEU A 101 -0.72 7.67 -4.78
C LEU A 101 -1.57 8.91 -4.47
N GLU A 102 -1.96 9.67 -5.49
CA GLU A 102 -2.81 10.85 -5.36
C GLU A 102 -4.20 10.47 -4.80
N ASP A 103 -4.81 9.38 -5.27
CA ASP A 103 -6.10 8.90 -4.76
C ASP A 103 -6.00 8.46 -3.30
N ILE A 104 -4.91 7.80 -2.90
CA ILE A 104 -4.65 7.43 -1.50
C ILE A 104 -4.49 8.69 -0.64
N LEU A 105 -3.73 9.69 -1.10
CA LEU A 105 -3.55 10.95 -0.38
C LEU A 105 -4.84 11.77 -0.33
N LYS A 106 -5.67 11.73 -1.36
CA LYS A 106 -7.00 12.34 -1.34
C LYS A 106 -7.85 11.73 -0.24
N HIS A 107 -7.94 10.40 -0.18
CA HIS A 107 -8.64 9.70 0.90
C HIS A 107 -8.09 10.08 2.28
N PHE A 108 -6.77 10.17 2.44
CA PHE A 108 -6.10 10.61 3.66
C PHE A 108 -6.60 12.00 4.12
N PHE A 109 -6.64 13.00 3.23
CA PHE A 109 -7.09 14.35 3.58
C PHE A 109 -8.62 14.48 3.74
N GLU A 110 -9.39 13.58 3.15
CA GLU A 110 -10.86 13.57 3.27
C GLU A 110 -11.34 12.89 4.56
N THR A 111 -10.52 12.00 5.16
CA THR A 111 -10.94 11.15 6.29
C THR A 111 -10.41 11.59 7.64
N HIS A 112 -9.53 12.58 7.71
CA HIS A 112 -9.06 13.15 8.98
C HIS A 112 -8.89 14.66 8.87
N ASP A 113 -8.83 15.34 10.03
CA ASP A 113 -8.57 16.78 10.12
C ASP A 113 -7.07 17.04 10.45
N PRO A 114 -6.23 17.39 9.47
CA PRO A 114 -4.80 17.61 9.68
C PRO A 114 -4.47 18.87 10.48
N THR A 115 -5.47 19.70 10.83
CA THR A 115 -5.28 20.92 11.61
C THR A 115 -5.30 20.69 13.12
N GLN A 116 -5.66 19.49 13.56
CA GLN A 116 -5.73 19.14 14.98
C GLN A 116 -4.36 18.71 15.51
N LEU A 117 -3.74 19.55 16.31
CA LEU A 117 -2.45 19.25 16.91
C LEU A 117 -2.57 18.15 17.98
N ASN A 118 -1.83 17.03 17.78
CA ASN A 118 -1.74 15.92 18.73
C ASN A 118 -3.12 15.40 19.20
N ARG A 119 -4.08 15.32 18.28
CA ARG A 119 -5.41 14.78 18.57
C ARG A 119 -6.18 14.44 17.31
N GLN A 120 -7.17 13.58 17.46
CA GLN A 120 -8.22 13.34 16.48
C GLN A 120 -9.57 13.34 17.22
N GLY A 121 -10.37 14.39 17.03
CA GLY A 121 -11.66 14.51 17.74
C GLY A 121 -11.47 14.45 19.25
N ASN A 122 -12.04 13.44 19.91
CA ASN A 122 -11.95 13.23 21.36
C ASN A 122 -10.66 12.49 21.80
N ASP A 123 -9.95 11.87 20.87
CA ASP A 123 -8.71 11.17 21.14
C ASP A 123 -7.55 12.17 21.22
N ILE A 124 -7.04 12.40 22.43
CA ILE A 124 -5.99 13.40 22.70
C ILE A 124 -4.69 12.68 23.09
N GLY A 125 -3.62 12.98 22.39
CA GLY A 125 -2.28 12.46 22.67
C GLY A 125 -1.35 12.58 21.46
N THR A 126 -0.04 12.62 21.73
CA THR A 126 1.00 12.74 20.71
C THR A 126 1.06 11.52 19.75
N GLN A 127 0.45 10.40 20.13
CA GLN A 127 0.27 9.26 19.25
C GLN A 127 -0.68 9.54 18.06
N TYR A 128 -1.52 10.55 18.17
CA TYR A 128 -2.50 10.95 17.15
C TYR A 128 -2.06 12.16 16.32
N ARG A 129 -0.73 12.48 16.33
CA ARG A 129 -0.17 13.54 15.50
C ARG A 129 -0.11 13.17 14.02
#